data_5ee65c472e0fbfad97b2bbb1cc125b69
#
_entry.id   5ee65c472e0fbfad97b2bbb1cc125b69
#
_cell.length_a   1.000
_cell.length_b   1.000
_cell.length_c   1.000
_cell.angle_alpha   90.00
_cell.angle_beta   90.00
_cell.angle_gamma   90.00
#
_symmetry.space_group_name_H-M   'P 1'
#
loop_
_entity.id
_entity.type
_entity.pdbx_description
1 polymer ?
#
loop_
_entity_poly.entity_id
_entity_poly.type
_entity_poly.pdbx_seq_one_letter_code
_entity_poly.pdbx_strand_id
1 'polypeptide(L)'
;EAPKAIARHEVKCTFEDVASQAARLLKPGGNFYLVHRPFRLAEIMVTLSRYKLEPKRMQLVYPFVDKEPNMVLLEANRGGRSRMSVEKPLIVYREPGIYTDEIYDIYGY
;
A
#
# COMPACT_ATOMS: atom_id res chain seq x y z
N GLU A 1 -3.44 10.28 -27.58
CA GLU A 1 -2.88 11.32 -26.72
C GLU A 1 -3.49 11.34 -25.32
N ALA A 2 -4.75 10.93 -25.21
CA ALA A 2 -5.40 10.90 -23.91
C ALA A 2 -4.63 10.09 -22.87
N PRO A 3 -4.10 8.88 -23.20
CA PRO A 3 -3.33 8.12 -22.22
C PRO A 3 -2.08 8.86 -21.74
N LYS A 4 -1.41 9.56 -22.64
CA LYS A 4 -0.24 10.35 -22.25
C LYS A 4 -0.62 11.52 -21.36
N ALA A 5 -1.72 12.17 -21.67
CA ALA A 5 -2.19 13.29 -20.85
C ALA A 5 -2.53 12.81 -19.43
N ILE A 6 -3.18 11.66 -19.32
CA ILE A 6 -3.52 11.09 -18.04
C ILE A 6 -2.26 10.76 -17.25
N ALA A 7 -1.27 10.16 -17.90
CA ALA A 7 -0.01 9.82 -17.24
C ALA A 7 0.71 11.06 -16.72
N ARG A 8 0.66 12.15 -17.47
CA ARG A 8 1.26 13.41 -17.03
C ARG A 8 0.55 13.96 -15.81
N HIS A 9 -0.76 13.87 -15.77
CA HIS A 9 -1.51 14.29 -14.61
C HIS A 9 -1.15 13.46 -13.40
N GLU A 10 -0.98 12.16 -13.58
CA GLU A 10 -0.56 11.29 -12.49
C GLU A 10 0.81 11.68 -11.96
N VAL A 11 1.74 12.04 -12.83
CA VAL A 11 3.07 12.48 -12.41
C VAL A 11 2.97 13.74 -11.54
N LYS A 12 2.03 14.61 -11.81
CA LYS A 12 1.83 15.83 -11.03
C LYS A 12 1.03 15.60 -9.76
N CYS A 13 0.36 14.46 -9.67
CA CYS A 13 -0.44 14.12 -8.50
C CYS A 13 0.47 13.60 -7.41
N THR A 14 0.46 14.27 -6.26
CA THR A 14 1.27 13.83 -5.12
C THR A 14 0.49 12.85 -4.29
N PHE A 15 1.19 12.12 -3.44
CA PHE A 15 0.50 11.24 -2.49
C PHE A 15 -0.39 12.05 -1.55
N GLU A 16 0.01 13.25 -1.23
CA GLU A 16 -0.83 14.14 -0.41
C GLU A 16 -2.17 14.41 -1.07
N ASP A 17 -2.18 14.62 -2.39
CA ASP A 17 -3.42 14.81 -3.14
C ASP A 17 -4.32 13.58 -3.03
N VAL A 18 -3.73 12.41 -3.16
CA VAL A 18 -4.46 11.14 -3.05
C VAL A 18 -5.07 10.99 -1.66
N ALA A 19 -4.27 11.25 -0.61
CA ALA A 19 -4.72 11.12 0.77
C ALA A 19 -5.83 12.13 1.08
N SER A 20 -5.68 13.36 0.59
CA SER A 20 -6.67 14.40 0.78
C SER A 20 -8.01 14.00 0.16
N GLN A 21 -7.99 13.47 -1.05
CA GLN A 21 -9.22 13.03 -1.73
C GLN A 21 -9.84 11.83 -1.03
N ALA A 22 -9.02 10.87 -0.63
CA ALA A 22 -9.52 9.70 0.08
C ALA A 22 -10.21 10.11 1.38
N ALA A 23 -9.59 11.02 2.13
CA ALA A 23 -10.16 11.50 3.38
C ALA A 23 -11.51 12.18 3.16
N ARG A 24 -11.62 12.92 2.05
CA ARG A 24 -12.85 13.63 1.73
C ARG A 24 -13.96 12.68 1.29
N LEU A 25 -13.62 11.64 0.55
CA LEU A 25 -14.61 10.72 -0.03
C LEU A 25 -15.05 9.62 0.94
N LEU A 26 -14.20 9.26 1.88
CA LEU A 26 -14.52 8.18 2.81
C LEU A 26 -15.42 8.67 3.93
N LYS A 27 -16.37 7.83 4.32
CA LYS A 27 -17.15 8.06 5.52
C LYS A 27 -16.29 7.73 6.74
N PRO A 28 -16.59 8.31 7.91
CA PRO A 28 -15.93 7.89 9.15
C PRO A 28 -16.02 6.37 9.30
N GLY A 29 -14.89 5.75 9.60
CA GLY A 29 -14.80 4.30 9.70
C GLY A 29 -14.54 3.58 8.38
N GLY A 30 -14.55 4.31 7.26
CA GLY A 30 -14.22 3.71 5.97
C GLY A 30 -12.75 3.38 5.82
N ASN A 31 -12.45 2.42 4.98
CA ASN A 31 -11.09 1.94 4.78
C ASN A 31 -10.52 2.41 3.46
N PHE A 32 -9.21 2.67 3.49
CA PHE A 32 -8.44 3.08 2.33
C PHE A 32 -7.29 2.08 2.16
N TYR A 33 -7.19 1.49 0.98
CA TYR A 33 -6.15 0.50 0.69
C TYR A 33 -5.19 1.07 -0.33
N LEU A 34 -3.90 0.89 -0.11
CA LEU A 34 -2.92 1.36 -1.07
C LEU A 34 -1.75 0.40 -1.20
N VAL A 35 -1.13 0.45 -2.38
CA VAL A 35 0.08 -0.29 -2.69
C VAL A 35 1.13 0.73 -3.11
N HIS A 36 2.32 0.66 -2.52
CA HIS A 36 3.36 1.63 -2.83
C HIS A 36 4.74 1.01 -2.65
N ARG A 37 5.76 1.74 -3.05
CA ARG A 37 7.14 1.34 -2.83
C ARG A 37 7.54 1.59 -1.38
N PRO A 38 8.27 0.66 -0.75
CA PRO A 38 8.58 0.80 0.68
C PRO A 38 9.47 1.98 1.03
N PHE A 39 10.30 2.46 0.09
CA PHE A 39 11.23 3.54 0.40
C PHE A 39 10.54 4.86 0.76
N ARG A 40 9.25 4.98 0.45
CA ARG A 40 8.48 6.17 0.79
C ARG A 40 7.55 5.96 1.98
N LEU A 41 7.72 4.86 2.69
CA LEU A 41 6.80 4.46 3.74
C LEU A 41 6.65 5.50 4.84
N ALA A 42 7.75 6.07 5.31
CA ALA A 42 7.70 7.08 6.38
C ALA A 42 6.88 8.29 5.96
N GLU A 43 7.10 8.78 4.75
CA GLU A 43 6.37 9.92 4.20
C GLU A 43 4.88 9.59 4.06
N ILE A 44 4.59 8.39 3.59
CA ILE A 44 3.21 7.93 3.43
C ILE A 44 2.49 7.88 4.78
N MET A 45 3.13 7.32 5.80
CA MET A 45 2.53 7.22 7.13
C MET A 45 2.22 8.58 7.73
N VAL A 46 3.16 9.52 7.61
CA VAL A 46 2.95 10.88 8.11
C VAL A 46 1.79 11.55 7.40
N THR A 47 1.74 11.41 6.08
CA THR A 47 0.69 12.03 5.28
C THR A 47 -0.68 11.44 5.62
N LEU A 48 -0.77 10.13 5.74
CA LEU A 48 -2.04 9.48 6.11
C LEU A 48 -2.54 10.00 7.46
N SER A 49 -1.66 10.06 8.44
CA SER A 49 -2.04 10.55 9.78
C SER A 49 -2.51 11.99 9.74
N ARG A 50 -1.85 12.83 8.92
CA ARG A 50 -2.24 14.24 8.79
C ARG A 50 -3.68 14.38 8.31
N TYR A 51 -4.13 13.50 7.45
CA TYR A 51 -5.48 13.53 6.90
C TYR A 51 -6.45 12.64 7.66
N LYS A 52 -6.07 12.19 8.84
CA LYS A 52 -6.91 11.34 9.72
C LYS A 52 -7.22 9.98 9.09
N LEU A 53 -6.33 9.52 8.24
CA LEU A 53 -6.35 8.17 7.69
C LEU A 53 -5.36 7.35 8.50
N GLU A 54 -5.83 6.73 9.56
CA GLU A 54 -4.94 6.02 10.49
C GLU A 54 -4.50 4.68 9.88
N PRO A 55 -3.20 4.44 9.70
CA PRO A 55 -2.74 3.14 9.21
C PRO A 55 -3.10 2.05 10.20
N LYS A 56 -3.78 1.00 9.74
CA LYS A 56 -4.27 -0.07 10.60
C LYS A 56 -3.58 -1.39 10.34
N ARG A 57 -3.11 -1.62 9.12
CA ARG A 57 -2.50 -2.89 8.77
C ARG A 57 -1.47 -2.67 7.67
N MET A 58 -0.34 -3.34 7.80
CA MET A 58 0.76 -3.23 6.84
C MET A 58 1.30 -4.62 6.54
N GLN A 59 1.62 -4.85 5.28
CA GLN A 59 2.31 -6.06 4.86
C GLN A 59 3.36 -5.69 3.84
N LEU A 60 4.58 -6.17 4.04
CA LEU A 60 5.67 -6.00 3.10
C LEU A 60 5.72 -7.18 2.17
N VAL A 61 5.91 -6.91 0.88
CA VAL A 61 5.97 -7.93 -0.16
C VAL A 61 7.40 -8.01 -0.67
N TYR A 62 7.96 -9.21 -0.63
CA TYR A 62 9.34 -9.49 -1.02
C TYR A 62 9.34 -10.33 -2.29
N PRO A 63 10.17 -10.03 -3.28
CA PRO A 63 10.29 -10.92 -4.44
C PRO A 63 10.89 -12.27 -4.03
N PHE A 64 11.92 -12.24 -3.18
CA PHE A 64 12.59 -13.43 -2.67
C PHE A 64 12.89 -13.23 -1.20
N VAL A 65 13.04 -14.31 -0.47
CA VAL A 65 13.24 -14.26 0.99
C VAL A 65 14.52 -13.51 1.37
N ASP A 66 15.53 -13.51 0.51
CA ASP A 66 16.83 -12.90 0.78
C ASP A 66 17.01 -11.53 0.11
N LYS A 67 15.92 -10.96 -0.40
CA LYS A 67 15.95 -9.64 -1.03
C LYS A 67 15.16 -8.65 -0.21
N GLU A 68 15.36 -7.37 -0.49
CA GLU A 68 14.58 -6.31 0.12
C GLU A 68 13.13 -6.34 -0.39
N PRO A 69 12.20 -5.85 0.41
CA PRO A 69 10.82 -5.76 -0.07
C PRO A 69 10.73 -4.77 -1.23
N ASN A 70 9.89 -5.07 -2.20
CA ASN A 70 9.68 -4.17 -3.33
C ASN A 70 8.30 -3.51 -3.31
N MET A 71 7.47 -3.88 -2.36
CA MET A 71 6.12 -3.33 -2.27
C MET A 71 5.65 -3.32 -0.83
N VAL A 72 4.81 -2.34 -0.49
CA VAL A 72 4.11 -2.32 0.79
C VAL A 72 2.62 -2.22 0.53
N LEU A 73 1.86 -3.04 1.24
CA LEU A 73 0.41 -3.00 1.22
C LEU A 73 -0.03 -2.36 2.52
N LEU A 74 -0.87 -1.33 2.43
CA LEU A 74 -1.34 -0.60 3.59
C LEU A 74 -2.86 -0.53 3.59
N GLU A 75 -3.41 -0.68 4.78
CA GLU A 75 -4.82 -0.42 5.02
C GLU A 75 -4.91 0.67 6.07
N ALA A 76 -5.64 1.73 5.75
CA ALA A 76 -5.86 2.85 6.67
C ALA A 76 -7.34 3.05 6.89
N ASN A 77 -7.71 3.55 8.05
CA ASN A 77 -9.09 3.74 8.44
C ASN A 77 -9.33 5.22 8.74
N ARG A 78 -10.39 5.77 8.19
CA ARG A 78 -10.70 7.18 8.43
C ARG A 78 -11.22 7.36 9.84
N GLY A 79 -10.50 8.13 10.64
CA GLY A 79 -10.87 8.39 12.04
C GLY A 79 -10.59 7.24 12.97
N GLY A 80 -9.80 6.25 12.52
CA GLY A 80 -9.45 5.11 13.34
C GLY A 80 -8.52 5.47 14.48
N ARG A 81 -8.45 4.58 15.45
CA ARG A 81 -7.56 4.74 16.59
C ARG A 81 -6.15 4.34 16.22
N SER A 82 -5.20 4.91 16.93
CA SER A 82 -3.78 4.65 16.71
C SER A 82 -3.42 3.24 17.17
N ARG A 83 -3.31 2.33 16.24
CA ARG A 83 -2.81 0.98 16.49
C ARG A 83 -2.72 0.26 15.15
N MET A 84 -1.52 -0.16 14.80
CA MET A 84 -1.30 -0.82 13.53
C MET A 84 -0.83 -2.25 13.74
N SER A 85 -1.37 -3.17 12.95
CA SER A 85 -0.89 -4.55 12.88
C SER A 85 0.07 -4.68 11.72
N VAL A 86 1.20 -5.34 11.96
CA VAL A 86 2.17 -5.64 10.91
C VAL A 86 2.03 -7.12 10.60
N GLU A 87 1.60 -7.44 9.38
CA GLU A 87 1.40 -8.80 8.94
C GLU A 87 2.74 -9.46 8.65
N LYS A 88 2.76 -10.78 8.67
CA LYS A 88 3.97 -11.48 8.27
C LYS A 88 4.31 -11.15 6.81
N PRO A 89 5.59 -11.15 6.45
CA PRO A 89 5.98 -10.79 5.09
C PRO A 89 5.40 -11.76 4.05
N LEU A 90 5.03 -11.23 2.89
CA LEU A 90 4.58 -12.04 1.77
C LEU A 90 5.76 -12.23 0.82
N ILE A 91 6.22 -13.46 0.66
CA ILE A 91 7.31 -13.78 -0.24
C ILE A 91 6.70 -14.31 -1.54
N VAL A 92 7.03 -13.67 -2.66
CA VAL A 92 6.39 -14.00 -3.94
C VAL A 92 7.01 -15.24 -4.57
N TYR A 93 8.34 -15.27 -4.66
CA TYR A 93 9.04 -16.35 -5.36
C TYR A 93 9.89 -17.17 -4.43
N ARG A 94 9.84 -18.48 -4.59
CA ARG A 94 10.78 -19.39 -3.92
C ARG A 94 12.13 -19.35 -4.61
N GLU A 95 12.09 -19.33 -5.94
CA GLU A 95 13.26 -19.17 -6.79
C GLU A 95 12.78 -18.59 -8.14
N PRO A 96 13.67 -18.14 -9.03
CA PRO A 96 13.22 -17.51 -10.27
C PRO A 96 12.23 -18.37 -11.02
N GLY A 97 11.07 -17.79 -11.30
CA GLY A 97 9.99 -18.44 -12.03
C GLY A 97 9.11 -19.36 -11.22
N ILE A 98 9.36 -19.53 -9.93
CA ILE A 98 8.57 -20.43 -9.08
C ILE A 98 8.01 -19.66 -7.91
N TYR A 99 6.68 -19.59 -7.83
CA TYR A 99 6.01 -18.92 -6.72
C TYR A 99 6.12 -19.74 -5.45
N THR A 100 6.01 -19.03 -4.31
CA THR A 100 5.92 -19.70 -3.02
C THR A 100 4.56 -20.36 -2.85
N ASP A 101 4.45 -21.30 -1.92
CA ASP A 101 3.19 -21.95 -1.60
C ASP A 101 2.15 -20.92 -1.17
N GLU A 102 2.56 -19.88 -0.46
CA GLU A 102 1.67 -18.83 -0.01
C GLU A 102 0.99 -18.13 -1.18
N ILE A 103 1.73 -17.87 -2.26
CA ILE A 103 1.17 -17.25 -3.46
C ILE A 103 0.20 -18.20 -4.15
N TYR A 104 0.53 -19.47 -4.24
CA TYR A 104 -0.38 -20.47 -4.81
C TYR A 104 -1.68 -20.53 -4.01
N ASP A 105 -1.59 -20.49 -2.69
CA ASP A 105 -2.76 -20.51 -1.84
C ASP A 105 -3.66 -19.29 -2.07
N ILE A 106 -3.06 -18.11 -2.19
CA ILE A 106 -3.81 -16.87 -2.42
C ILE A 106 -4.56 -16.91 -3.74
N TYR A 107 -3.92 -17.42 -4.80
CA TYR A 107 -4.51 -17.41 -6.14
C TYR A 107 -5.20 -18.72 -6.53
N GLY A 108 -5.18 -19.71 -5.66
CA GLY A 108 -5.89 -20.96 -5.91
C GLY A 108 -5.22 -21.86 -6.93
N TYR A 109 -3.94 -21.72 -7.13
CA TYR A 109 -3.20 -22.57 -8.06
C TYR A 109 -2.97 -23.97 -7.52
#